data_8db3c770f5bb8006c20ec156539643d2
#
_entry.id   8db3c770f5bb8006c20ec156539643d2
#
_cell.length_a   1.000
_cell.length_b   1.000
_cell.length_c   1.000
_cell.angle_alpha   90.00
_cell.angle_beta   90.00
_cell.angle_gamma   90.00
#
_symmetry.space_group_name_H-M   'P 1'
#
loop_
_entity.id
_entity.type
_entity.pdbx_description
1 polymer ?
#
loop_
_entity_poly.entity_id
_entity_poly.type
_entity_poly.pdbx_seq_one_letter_code
_entity_poly.pdbx_strand_id
1 'polypeptide(L)'
;RAVILNTPHNPTGFLMERRSFEDVVRFTEERGIILFSDEVYRGCEYREEDRLPAACDVGGQAVSLGVMSKTYGLAGLRIGWIATRNQQVRERMAALKDYTTICNSAPSELLAEIALRHRQSLARRNVEIIRSNLGHLDDFFSRYRHRFRWRRPDAGPIAFPRLIGAEIDLFCDRLVKKCGVLLLPGSIYDHPGNHFRIGCGRRNLPQALQRLEDYLRKTPEGAF
;
A
#
# COMPACT_ATOMS: atom_id res chain seq x y z
N ARG A 1 6.65 -5.39 -24.69
CA ARG A 1 7.35 -4.77 -23.56
C ARG A 1 6.32 -4.18 -22.62
N ALA A 2 6.63 -4.11 -21.32
CA ALA A 2 5.76 -3.52 -20.31
C ALA A 2 6.57 -2.69 -19.31
N VAL A 3 5.92 -1.67 -18.74
CA VAL A 3 6.34 -0.93 -17.56
C VAL A 3 5.37 -1.26 -16.44
N ILE A 4 5.86 -1.55 -15.25
CA ILE A 4 5.04 -1.79 -14.06
C ILE A 4 5.21 -0.60 -13.13
N LEU A 5 4.09 -0.02 -12.71
CA LEU A 5 4.02 1.11 -11.79
C LEU A 5 3.13 0.74 -10.61
N ASN A 6 3.57 1.02 -9.38
CA ASN A 6 2.74 0.92 -8.19
C ASN A 6 2.61 2.30 -7.53
N THR A 7 1.41 2.89 -7.56
CA THR A 7 1.14 4.20 -6.94
C THR A 7 -0.31 4.27 -6.45
N PRO A 8 -0.53 4.59 -5.16
CA PRO A 8 0.44 4.78 -4.07
C PRO A 8 1.32 3.55 -3.84
N HIS A 9 2.59 3.75 -3.49
CA HIS A 9 3.62 2.71 -3.52
C HIS A 9 3.72 1.91 -2.22
N ASN A 10 3.84 0.60 -2.32
CA ASN A 10 4.23 -0.31 -1.24
C ASN A 10 5.71 -0.67 -1.39
N PRO A 11 6.60 -0.43 -0.40
CA PRO A 11 6.29 -0.15 1.02
C PRO A 11 6.36 1.32 1.46
N THR A 12 6.71 2.26 0.59
CA THR A 12 7.13 3.61 0.99
C THR A 12 5.97 4.57 1.29
N GLY A 13 4.75 4.29 0.79
CA GLY A 13 3.64 5.24 0.83
C GLY A 13 3.85 6.47 -0.06
N PHE A 14 4.78 6.39 -1.00
CA PHE A 14 5.00 7.44 -1.99
C PHE A 14 3.81 7.53 -2.95
N LEU A 15 3.39 8.75 -3.25
CA LEU A 15 2.40 9.06 -4.28
C LEU A 15 3.08 9.85 -5.39
N MET A 16 2.97 9.36 -6.62
CA MET A 16 3.51 10.05 -7.79
C MET A 16 2.73 11.34 -8.03
N GLU A 17 3.43 12.39 -8.42
CA GLU A 17 2.80 13.64 -8.86
C GLU A 17 2.00 13.41 -10.16
N ARG A 18 0.86 14.09 -10.29
CA ARG A 18 -0.03 13.96 -11.45
C ARG A 18 0.69 14.15 -12.78
N ARG A 19 1.52 15.19 -12.90
CA ARG A 19 2.26 15.48 -14.13
C ARG A 19 3.21 14.32 -14.49
N SER A 20 3.97 13.81 -13.52
CA SER A 20 4.87 12.68 -13.71
C SER A 20 4.13 11.42 -14.12
N PHE A 21 2.95 11.18 -13.53
CA PHE A 21 2.09 10.07 -13.91
C PHE A 21 1.61 10.18 -15.36
N GLU A 22 1.13 11.35 -15.77
CA GLU A 22 0.66 11.63 -17.11
C GLU A 22 1.81 11.53 -18.14
N ASP A 23 3.02 11.94 -17.78
CA ASP A 23 4.22 11.79 -18.59
C ASP A 23 4.59 10.31 -18.81
N VAL A 24 4.48 9.47 -17.77
CA VAL A 24 4.70 8.01 -17.89
C VAL A 24 3.65 7.38 -18.81
N VAL A 25 2.38 7.74 -18.67
CA VAL A 25 1.29 7.24 -19.52
C VAL A 25 1.58 7.60 -21.01
N ARG A 26 1.85 8.87 -21.28
CA ARG A 26 2.17 9.34 -22.61
C ARG A 26 3.39 8.65 -23.20
N PHE A 27 4.49 8.56 -22.42
CA PHE A 27 5.72 7.91 -22.85
C PHE A 27 5.49 6.44 -23.26
N THR A 28 4.71 5.70 -22.49
CA THR A 28 4.41 4.30 -22.78
C THR A 28 3.51 4.15 -24.01
N GLU A 29 2.53 5.02 -24.16
CA GLU A 29 1.60 5.03 -25.30
C GLU A 29 2.32 5.32 -26.62
N GLU A 30 3.13 6.39 -26.68
CA GLU A 30 3.92 6.76 -27.87
C GLU A 30 4.86 5.65 -28.36
N ARG A 31 5.24 4.73 -27.47
CA ARG A 31 6.19 3.63 -27.78
C ARG A 31 5.54 2.25 -27.89
N GLY A 32 4.22 2.19 -27.82
CA GLY A 32 3.49 0.92 -27.84
C GLY A 32 3.88 -0.02 -26.69
N ILE A 33 4.24 0.55 -25.53
CA ILE A 33 4.59 -0.19 -24.31
C ILE A 33 3.34 -0.30 -23.45
N ILE A 34 3.05 -1.50 -22.94
CA ILE A 34 1.94 -1.69 -21.98
C ILE A 34 2.34 -1.09 -20.64
N LEU A 35 1.53 -0.18 -20.10
CA LEU A 35 1.66 0.30 -18.74
C LEU A 35 0.75 -0.56 -17.83
N PHE A 36 1.35 -1.36 -16.95
CA PHE A 36 0.62 -2.04 -15.88
C PHE A 36 0.69 -1.20 -14.60
N SER A 37 -0.43 -0.59 -14.25
CA SER A 37 -0.57 0.27 -13.07
C SER A 37 -1.23 -0.50 -11.93
N ASP A 38 -0.45 -0.81 -10.91
CA ASP A 38 -0.97 -1.36 -9.65
C ASP A 38 -1.54 -0.21 -8.80
N GLU A 39 -2.85 -0.07 -8.81
CA GLU A 39 -3.62 0.98 -8.16
C GLU A 39 -4.38 0.48 -6.91
N VAL A 40 -3.91 -0.58 -6.28
CA VAL A 40 -4.61 -1.22 -5.15
C VAL A 40 -4.83 -0.28 -3.96
N TYR A 41 -4.05 0.78 -3.84
CA TYR A 41 -4.20 1.82 -2.81
C TYR A 41 -4.87 3.10 -3.31
N ARG A 42 -5.27 3.17 -4.59
CA ARG A 42 -6.04 4.31 -5.12
C ARG A 42 -7.34 4.47 -4.33
N GLY A 43 -7.60 5.69 -3.84
CA GLY A 43 -8.66 6.01 -2.88
C GLY A 43 -8.21 5.99 -1.42
N CYS A 44 -6.90 5.76 -1.17
CA CYS A 44 -6.25 5.93 0.14
C CYS A 44 -5.37 7.19 0.19
N GLU A 45 -5.51 8.12 -0.76
CA GLU A 45 -4.89 9.43 -0.71
C GLU A 45 -5.45 10.22 0.48
N TYR A 46 -4.60 11.01 1.14
CA TYR A 46 -5.02 11.75 2.33
C TYR A 46 -5.84 13.00 1.99
N ARG A 47 -5.69 13.52 0.77
CA ARG A 47 -6.53 14.58 0.21
C ARG A 47 -7.12 14.07 -1.11
N GLU A 48 -8.36 14.45 -1.39
CA GLU A 48 -9.07 13.96 -2.59
C GLU A 48 -8.47 14.49 -3.89
N GLU A 49 -7.95 15.70 -3.85
CA GLU A 49 -7.26 16.36 -4.98
C GLU A 49 -5.96 15.65 -5.39
N ASP A 50 -5.32 14.91 -4.49
CA ASP A 50 -4.10 14.16 -4.77
C ASP A 50 -4.38 12.85 -5.54
N ARG A 51 -5.65 12.46 -5.67
CA ARG A 51 -6.02 11.22 -6.35
C ARG A 51 -5.70 11.28 -7.84
N LEU A 52 -4.86 10.36 -8.29
CA LEU A 52 -4.57 10.18 -9.71
C LEU A 52 -5.78 9.58 -10.45
N PRO A 53 -5.95 9.87 -11.74
CA PRO A 53 -6.88 9.10 -12.58
C PRO A 53 -6.43 7.63 -12.63
N ALA A 54 -7.33 6.71 -12.96
CA ALA A 54 -6.88 5.35 -13.28
C ALA A 54 -6.11 5.36 -14.60
N ALA A 55 -5.03 4.60 -14.70
CA ALA A 55 -4.20 4.58 -15.90
C ALA A 55 -5.01 4.21 -17.15
N CYS A 56 -5.93 3.24 -17.03
CA CYS A 56 -6.81 2.82 -18.11
C CYS A 56 -7.82 3.90 -18.57
N ASP A 57 -8.04 4.95 -17.78
CA ASP A 57 -8.92 6.06 -18.16
C ASP A 57 -8.21 7.09 -19.03
N VAL A 58 -6.87 7.17 -18.93
CA VAL A 58 -6.05 8.19 -19.58
C VAL A 58 -5.06 7.63 -20.63
N GLY A 59 -4.85 6.31 -20.66
CA GLY A 59 -3.97 5.64 -21.63
C GLY A 59 -4.63 4.43 -22.29
N GLY A 60 -4.62 4.39 -23.63
CA GLY A 60 -5.22 3.30 -24.42
C GLY A 60 -4.50 1.96 -24.27
N GLN A 61 -3.20 1.98 -23.96
CA GLN A 61 -2.37 0.79 -23.72
C GLN A 61 -2.20 0.48 -22.21
N ALA A 62 -2.85 1.24 -21.34
CA ALA A 62 -2.71 1.06 -19.91
C ALA A 62 -3.66 -0.01 -19.37
N VAL A 63 -3.19 -0.66 -18.32
CA VAL A 63 -3.88 -1.70 -17.55
C VAL A 63 -3.86 -1.29 -16.09
N SER A 64 -5.04 -1.10 -15.48
CA SER A 64 -5.19 -0.74 -14.07
C SER A 64 -5.61 -1.94 -13.25
N LEU A 65 -4.91 -2.22 -12.16
CA LEU A 65 -5.26 -3.23 -11.17
C LEU A 65 -5.93 -2.58 -9.95
N GLY A 66 -7.13 -3.03 -9.62
CA GLY A 66 -7.84 -2.65 -8.40
C GLY A 66 -8.27 -3.85 -7.57
N VAL A 67 -8.44 -3.67 -6.25
CA VAL A 67 -8.86 -4.76 -5.35
C VAL A 67 -9.77 -4.26 -4.23
N MET A 68 -10.64 -5.15 -3.74
CA MET A 68 -11.46 -4.89 -2.55
C MET A 68 -10.64 -4.87 -1.24
N SER A 69 -9.46 -5.48 -1.26
CA SER A 69 -8.66 -5.79 -0.06
C SER A 69 -8.08 -4.57 0.66
N LYS A 70 -7.77 -3.49 -0.05
CA LYS A 70 -6.99 -2.35 0.47
C LYS A 70 -7.89 -1.16 0.78
N THR A 71 -8.20 -0.36 -0.21
CA THR A 71 -8.99 0.87 -0.06
C THR A 71 -10.34 0.64 0.62
N TYR A 72 -10.99 -0.48 0.33
CA TYR A 72 -12.29 -0.80 0.92
C TYR A 72 -12.21 -1.64 2.20
N GLY A 73 -11.02 -2.19 2.54
CA GLY A 73 -10.80 -2.97 3.76
C GLY A 73 -11.46 -4.37 3.75
N LEU A 74 -11.78 -4.89 2.58
CA LEU A 74 -12.54 -6.14 2.39
C LEU A 74 -11.64 -7.27 1.85
N ALA A 75 -10.50 -7.49 2.49
CA ALA A 75 -9.52 -8.48 2.07
C ALA A 75 -10.06 -9.93 2.05
N GLY A 76 -11.05 -10.22 2.89
CA GLY A 76 -11.68 -11.56 2.98
C GLY A 76 -12.50 -11.94 1.75
N LEU A 77 -12.97 -10.98 0.95
CA LEU A 77 -13.75 -11.26 -0.25
C LEU A 77 -12.92 -11.92 -1.37
N ARG A 78 -11.60 -11.72 -1.37
CA ARG A 78 -10.70 -12.23 -2.42
C ARG A 78 -11.08 -11.78 -3.84
N ILE A 79 -11.60 -10.56 -3.98
CA ILE A 79 -12.02 -9.95 -5.25
C ILE A 79 -11.09 -8.79 -5.63
N GLY A 80 -10.71 -8.80 -6.90
CA GLY A 80 -10.02 -7.72 -7.59
C GLY A 80 -10.45 -7.67 -9.05
N TRP A 81 -10.00 -6.67 -9.76
CA TRP A 81 -10.29 -6.48 -11.18
C TRP A 81 -9.09 -5.91 -11.91
N ILE A 82 -9.05 -6.22 -13.18
CA ILE A 82 -8.14 -5.58 -14.13
C ILE A 82 -9.01 -4.82 -15.13
N ALA A 83 -8.71 -3.54 -15.33
CA ALA A 83 -9.38 -2.67 -16.27
C ALA A 83 -8.43 -2.21 -17.36
N THR A 84 -8.83 -2.32 -18.63
CA THR A 84 -8.06 -1.85 -19.77
C THR A 84 -8.97 -1.55 -20.96
N ARG A 85 -8.57 -0.57 -21.78
CA ARG A 85 -9.19 -0.31 -23.08
C ARG A 85 -8.57 -1.12 -24.21
N ASN A 86 -7.40 -1.73 -23.98
CA ASN A 86 -6.74 -2.60 -24.95
C ASN A 86 -7.49 -3.94 -25.06
N GLN A 87 -8.25 -4.08 -26.15
CA GLN A 87 -9.07 -5.28 -26.39
C GLN A 87 -8.23 -6.55 -26.49
N GLN A 88 -7.05 -6.50 -27.10
CA GLN A 88 -6.18 -7.65 -27.26
C GLN A 88 -5.67 -8.18 -25.90
N VAL A 89 -5.30 -7.26 -24.99
CA VAL A 89 -4.90 -7.60 -23.63
C VAL A 89 -6.08 -8.22 -22.88
N ARG A 90 -7.26 -7.62 -22.99
CA ARG A 90 -8.48 -8.11 -22.33
C ARG A 90 -8.83 -9.51 -22.75
N GLU A 91 -8.84 -9.78 -24.06
CA GLU A 91 -9.16 -11.12 -24.61
C GLU A 91 -8.16 -12.18 -24.15
N ARG A 92 -6.85 -11.88 -24.21
CA ARG A 92 -5.81 -12.82 -23.73
C ARG A 92 -5.92 -13.11 -22.24
N MET A 93 -6.24 -12.08 -21.43
CA MET A 93 -6.43 -12.27 -19.99
C MET A 93 -7.68 -13.09 -19.68
N ALA A 94 -8.78 -12.85 -20.41
CA ALA A 94 -10.00 -13.66 -20.28
C ALA A 94 -9.73 -15.15 -20.59
N ALA A 95 -9.08 -15.42 -21.73
CA ALA A 95 -8.71 -16.78 -22.09
C ALA A 95 -7.81 -17.45 -21.05
N LEU A 96 -6.80 -16.70 -20.48
CA LEU A 96 -5.95 -17.25 -19.43
C LEU A 96 -6.73 -17.52 -18.13
N LYS A 97 -7.74 -16.71 -17.81
CA LYS A 97 -8.57 -16.88 -16.62
C LYS A 97 -9.32 -18.21 -16.65
N ASP A 98 -9.75 -18.69 -17.81
CA ASP A 98 -10.42 -19.97 -17.97
C ASP A 98 -9.54 -21.17 -17.55
N TYR A 99 -8.22 -21.02 -17.65
CA TYR A 99 -7.25 -22.03 -17.21
C TYR A 99 -6.73 -21.85 -15.77
N THR A 100 -7.11 -20.78 -15.09
CA THR A 100 -6.65 -20.48 -13.73
C THR A 100 -7.79 -20.59 -12.72
N THR A 101 -8.62 -19.57 -12.62
CA THR A 101 -9.67 -19.48 -11.59
C THR A 101 -11.07 -19.67 -12.13
N ILE A 102 -11.26 -19.70 -13.44
CA ILE A 102 -12.54 -19.76 -14.16
C ILE A 102 -13.47 -18.63 -13.75
N CYS A 103 -13.99 -18.67 -12.53
CA CYS A 103 -14.87 -17.65 -11.95
C CYS A 103 -14.45 -17.37 -10.50
N ASN A 104 -14.93 -16.27 -9.97
CA ASN A 104 -14.79 -15.96 -8.55
C ASN A 104 -15.95 -16.62 -7.76
N SER A 105 -15.87 -16.56 -6.43
CA SER A 105 -16.99 -16.94 -5.56
C SER A 105 -18.18 -16.00 -5.78
N ALA A 106 -19.34 -16.52 -6.18
CA ALA A 106 -20.55 -15.73 -6.42
C ALA A 106 -21.00 -14.90 -5.18
N PRO A 107 -20.99 -15.44 -3.95
CA PRO A 107 -21.24 -14.63 -2.76
C PRO A 107 -20.24 -13.47 -2.61
N SER A 108 -18.95 -13.68 -2.91
CA SER A 108 -17.94 -12.63 -2.84
C SER A 108 -18.16 -11.55 -3.90
N GLU A 109 -18.59 -11.90 -5.10
CA GLU A 109 -18.93 -10.94 -6.16
C GLU A 109 -20.13 -10.08 -5.77
N LEU A 110 -21.21 -10.70 -5.26
CA LEU A 110 -22.39 -9.96 -4.77
C LEU A 110 -22.01 -8.98 -3.66
N LEU A 111 -21.23 -9.42 -2.68
CA LEU A 111 -20.77 -8.55 -1.60
C LEU A 111 -19.83 -7.44 -2.10
N ALA A 112 -18.99 -7.72 -3.09
CA ALA A 112 -18.14 -6.71 -3.71
C ALA A 112 -18.97 -5.66 -4.48
N GLU A 113 -20.00 -6.07 -5.19
CA GLU A 113 -20.93 -5.16 -5.88
C GLU A 113 -21.63 -4.22 -4.87
N ILE A 114 -22.18 -4.77 -3.79
CA ILE A 114 -22.80 -3.98 -2.72
C ILE A 114 -21.78 -2.98 -2.13
N ALA A 115 -20.57 -3.45 -1.84
CA ALA A 115 -19.51 -2.60 -1.31
C ALA A 115 -19.10 -1.47 -2.27
N LEU A 116 -19.03 -1.75 -3.57
CA LEU A 116 -18.71 -0.74 -4.59
C LEU A 116 -19.83 0.32 -4.72
N ARG A 117 -21.07 -0.04 -4.51
CA ARG A 117 -22.17 0.95 -4.41
C ARG A 117 -21.98 1.90 -3.21
N HIS A 118 -21.34 1.44 -2.14
CA HIS A 118 -21.01 2.21 -0.93
C HIS A 118 -19.53 2.62 -0.84
N ARG A 119 -18.79 2.59 -1.96
CA ARG A 119 -17.33 2.78 -2.02
C ARG A 119 -16.83 4.05 -1.32
N GLN A 120 -17.57 5.15 -1.43
CA GLN A 120 -17.15 6.42 -0.83
C GLN A 120 -17.12 6.36 0.70
N SER A 121 -18.17 5.80 1.33
CA SER A 121 -18.23 5.68 2.78
C SER A 121 -17.17 4.71 3.33
N LEU A 122 -16.93 3.60 2.62
CA LEU A 122 -15.90 2.63 3.00
C LEU A 122 -14.49 3.23 2.89
N ALA A 123 -14.17 3.89 1.78
CA ALA A 123 -12.89 4.55 1.60
C ALA A 123 -12.67 5.66 2.64
N ARG A 124 -13.66 6.53 2.85
CA ARG A 124 -13.60 7.61 3.85
C ARG A 124 -13.30 7.07 5.25
N ARG A 125 -14.05 6.06 5.70
CA ARG A 125 -13.81 5.41 7.00
C ARG A 125 -12.38 4.92 7.14
N ASN A 126 -11.82 4.29 6.11
CA ASN A 126 -10.47 3.75 6.16
C ASN A 126 -9.42 4.87 6.13
N VAL A 127 -9.61 5.92 5.34
CA VAL A 127 -8.73 7.10 5.32
C VAL A 127 -8.75 7.83 6.66
N GLU A 128 -9.90 7.94 7.34
CA GLU A 128 -9.99 8.53 8.68
C GLU A 128 -9.17 7.75 9.71
N ILE A 129 -9.23 6.40 9.69
CA ILE A 129 -8.40 5.55 10.54
C ILE A 129 -6.90 5.79 10.23
N ILE A 130 -6.52 5.82 8.96
CA ILE A 130 -5.15 6.06 8.55
C ILE A 130 -4.66 7.42 9.03
N ARG A 131 -5.43 8.49 8.83
CA ARG A 131 -5.08 9.86 9.25
C ARG A 131 -4.89 9.96 10.76
N SER A 132 -5.79 9.39 11.55
CA SER A 132 -5.68 9.34 13.00
C SER A 132 -4.39 8.62 13.42
N ASN A 133 -4.12 7.47 12.82
CA ASN A 133 -2.93 6.67 13.12
C ASN A 133 -1.63 7.36 12.69
N LEU A 134 -1.64 8.11 11.60
CA LEU A 134 -0.48 8.92 11.20
C LEU A 134 -0.13 9.98 12.24
N GLY A 135 -1.11 10.60 12.89
CA GLY A 135 -0.85 11.50 14.01
C GLY A 135 -0.12 10.79 15.15
N HIS A 136 -0.57 9.58 15.54
CA HIS A 136 0.12 8.78 16.55
C HIS A 136 1.55 8.39 16.14
N LEU A 137 1.77 8.09 14.86
CA LEU A 137 3.10 7.78 14.33
C LEU A 137 4.01 9.02 14.32
N ASP A 138 3.50 10.18 13.93
CA ASP A 138 4.26 11.44 13.96
C ASP A 138 4.74 11.75 15.38
N ASP A 139 3.85 11.65 16.37
CA ASP A 139 4.17 11.86 17.78
C ASP A 139 5.19 10.85 18.30
N PHE A 140 4.99 9.56 17.97
CA PHE A 140 5.92 8.50 18.36
C PHE A 140 7.32 8.73 17.77
N PHE A 141 7.42 8.91 16.47
CA PHE A 141 8.72 9.08 15.81
C PHE A 141 9.39 10.41 16.17
N SER A 142 8.65 11.45 16.50
CA SER A 142 9.18 12.69 17.04
C SER A 142 9.89 12.46 18.39
N ARG A 143 9.26 11.69 19.31
CA ARG A 143 9.87 11.34 20.61
C ARG A 143 11.10 10.45 20.45
N TYR A 144 11.10 9.54 19.47
CA TYR A 144 12.18 8.57 19.22
C TYR A 144 13.06 8.92 18.01
N ARG A 145 13.20 10.23 17.68
CA ARG A 145 14.02 10.71 16.53
C ARG A 145 15.50 10.32 16.60
N HIS A 146 16.02 9.99 17.77
CA HIS A 146 17.39 9.49 17.98
C HIS A 146 17.53 8.03 17.53
N ARG A 147 16.45 7.25 17.53
CA ARG A 147 16.42 5.83 17.13
C ARG A 147 15.86 5.59 15.73
N PHE A 148 15.06 6.54 15.18
CA PHE A 148 14.40 6.36 13.90
C PHE A 148 14.53 7.60 13.03
N ARG A 149 14.57 7.37 11.69
CA ARG A 149 14.29 8.42 10.70
C ARG A 149 12.87 8.21 10.18
N TRP A 150 12.04 9.20 10.36
CA TRP A 150 10.66 9.21 9.95
C TRP A 150 10.48 10.10 8.74
N ARG A 151 9.86 9.56 7.70
CA ARG A 151 9.24 10.32 6.62
C ARG A 151 7.77 9.93 6.60
N ARG A 152 6.90 10.91 6.78
CA ARG A 152 5.46 10.69 6.65
C ARG A 152 5.15 10.25 5.22
N PRO A 153 4.35 9.19 5.01
CA PRO A 153 3.94 8.77 3.68
C PRO A 153 3.00 9.81 3.04
N ASP A 154 2.95 9.82 1.71
CA ASP A 154 2.12 10.75 0.94
C ASP A 154 0.69 10.19 0.77
N ALA A 155 0.53 8.85 0.75
CA ALA A 155 -0.74 8.15 0.62
C ALA A 155 -0.66 6.71 1.13
N GLY A 156 -1.82 6.06 1.28
CA GLY A 156 -1.92 4.65 1.63
C GLY A 156 -1.79 4.35 3.12
N PRO A 157 -1.99 3.07 3.49
CA PRO A 157 -2.00 2.63 4.89
C PRO A 157 -0.65 2.13 5.38
N ILE A 158 0.46 2.52 4.76
CA ILE A 158 1.81 2.00 5.05
C ILE A 158 2.86 3.10 4.98
N ALA A 159 3.94 2.94 5.77
CA ALA A 159 5.10 3.81 5.78
C ALA A 159 6.39 2.98 5.89
N PHE A 160 7.52 3.60 5.57
CA PHE A 160 8.82 2.93 5.49
C PHE A 160 9.92 3.71 6.23
N PRO A 161 9.81 3.82 7.57
CA PRO A 161 10.83 4.48 8.39
C PRO A 161 12.13 3.67 8.45
N ARG A 162 13.22 4.34 8.90
CA ARG A 162 14.53 3.73 9.05
C ARG A 162 14.93 3.66 10.52
N LEU A 163 15.45 2.51 10.94
CA LEU A 163 16.09 2.31 12.24
C LEU A 163 17.53 2.85 12.21
N ILE A 164 18.00 3.44 13.31
CA ILE A 164 19.35 3.97 13.49
C ILE A 164 20.09 3.12 14.51
N GLY A 165 21.36 2.82 14.24
CA GLY A 165 22.28 2.25 15.23
C GLY A 165 22.05 0.77 15.55
N ALA A 166 21.21 0.06 14.77
CA ALA A 166 20.99 -1.37 14.96
C ALA A 166 20.67 -2.07 13.64
N GLU A 167 20.75 -3.38 13.63
CA GLU A 167 20.42 -4.23 12.49
C GLU A 167 18.90 -4.51 12.48
N ILE A 168 18.26 -4.28 11.33
CA ILE A 168 16.79 -4.24 11.24
C ILE A 168 16.14 -5.62 11.36
N ASP A 169 16.71 -6.66 10.80
CA ASP A 169 16.14 -8.00 10.84
C ASP A 169 16.12 -8.53 12.28
N LEU A 170 17.22 -8.33 13.00
CA LEU A 170 17.35 -8.70 14.41
C LEU A 170 16.37 -7.90 15.29
N PHE A 171 16.21 -6.61 15.01
CA PHE A 171 15.25 -5.76 15.72
C PHE A 171 13.81 -6.25 15.51
N CYS A 172 13.41 -6.52 14.26
CA CYS A 172 12.07 -7.01 13.94
C CYS A 172 11.78 -8.38 14.58
N ASP A 173 12.75 -9.30 14.54
CA ASP A 173 12.63 -10.61 15.17
C ASP A 173 12.45 -10.51 16.69
N ARG A 174 13.24 -9.67 17.35
CA ARG A 174 13.10 -9.42 18.80
C ARG A 174 11.78 -8.79 19.16
N LEU A 175 11.25 -7.84 18.36
CA LEU A 175 9.96 -7.23 18.61
C LEU A 175 8.83 -8.26 18.61
N VAL A 176 8.81 -9.16 17.65
CA VAL A 176 7.81 -10.23 17.60
C VAL A 176 7.91 -11.10 18.84
N LYS A 177 9.12 -11.55 19.19
CA LYS A 177 9.36 -12.48 20.31
C LYS A 177 9.09 -11.85 21.69
N LYS A 178 9.39 -10.55 21.87
CA LYS A 178 9.35 -9.90 23.18
C LYS A 178 8.08 -9.12 23.46
N CYS A 179 7.44 -8.56 22.46
CA CYS A 179 6.25 -7.72 22.66
C CYS A 179 5.10 -8.01 21.67
N GLY A 180 5.25 -8.99 20.78
CA GLY A 180 4.20 -9.38 19.82
C GLY A 180 3.89 -8.28 18.79
N VAL A 181 4.86 -7.41 18.47
CA VAL A 181 4.74 -6.38 17.43
C VAL A 181 5.46 -6.84 16.18
N LEU A 182 4.71 -6.99 15.09
CA LEU A 182 5.24 -7.39 13.79
C LEU A 182 5.51 -6.15 12.93
N LEU A 183 6.77 -5.92 12.60
CA LEU A 183 7.23 -5.02 11.56
C LEU A 183 7.89 -5.84 10.47
N LEU A 184 7.82 -5.39 9.21
CA LEU A 184 8.47 -6.08 8.11
C LEU A 184 9.77 -5.38 7.76
N PRO A 185 10.94 -6.04 7.91
CA PRO A 185 12.23 -5.44 7.59
C PRO A 185 12.39 -5.17 6.10
N GLY A 186 13.22 -4.19 5.76
CA GLY A 186 13.49 -3.79 4.38
C GLY A 186 14.16 -4.88 3.54
N SER A 187 14.85 -5.83 4.18
CA SER A 187 15.48 -6.98 3.54
C SER A 187 14.48 -7.83 2.73
N ILE A 188 13.21 -7.92 3.17
CA ILE A 188 12.13 -8.61 2.42
C ILE A 188 11.85 -7.96 1.06
N TYR A 189 12.22 -6.70 0.89
CA TYR A 189 12.07 -5.91 -0.33
C TYR A 189 13.39 -5.73 -1.09
N ASP A 190 14.41 -6.52 -0.77
CA ASP A 190 15.79 -6.37 -1.30
C ASP A 190 16.34 -4.94 -1.14
N HIS A 191 15.84 -4.20 -0.11
CA HIS A 191 16.23 -2.82 0.14
C HIS A 191 17.48 -2.76 1.03
N PRO A 192 18.61 -2.23 0.54
CA PRO A 192 19.83 -2.09 1.32
C PRO A 192 19.66 -0.97 2.34
N GLY A 193 19.59 -1.30 3.60
CA GLY A 193 19.47 -0.32 4.67
C GLY A 193 18.45 -0.73 5.73
N ASN A 194 18.53 -0.09 6.87
CA ASN A 194 17.74 -0.45 8.05
C ASN A 194 16.31 0.14 8.00
N HIS A 195 15.61 -0.03 6.88
CA HIS A 195 14.21 0.37 6.77
C HIS A 195 13.29 -0.78 7.19
N PHE A 196 12.08 -0.43 7.61
CA PHE A 196 11.03 -1.39 7.90
C PHE A 196 9.67 -0.84 7.51
N ARG A 197 8.77 -1.73 7.10
CA ARG A 197 7.40 -1.35 6.81
C ARG A 197 6.56 -1.39 8.07
N ILE A 198 5.82 -0.29 8.33
CA ILE A 198 4.80 -0.19 9.36
C ILE A 198 3.44 0.09 8.72
N GLY A 199 2.40 -0.61 9.18
CA GLY A 199 1.02 -0.40 8.72
C GLY A 199 0.28 0.55 9.62
N CYS A 200 -0.42 1.53 9.03
CA CYS A 200 -1.25 2.51 9.77
C CYS A 200 -2.76 2.37 9.49
N GLY A 201 -3.19 1.31 8.81
CA GLY A 201 -4.60 1.09 8.45
C GLY A 201 -5.44 0.36 9.49
N ARG A 202 -4.93 0.04 10.68
CA ARG A 202 -5.65 -0.71 11.71
C ARG A 202 -5.98 0.15 12.92
N ARG A 203 -7.21 0.00 13.47
CA ARG A 203 -7.66 0.74 14.67
C ARG A 203 -6.84 0.48 15.92
N ASN A 204 -6.21 -0.69 16.04
CA ASN A 204 -5.39 -1.07 17.17
C ASN A 204 -3.90 -0.66 17.07
N LEU A 205 -3.54 0.21 16.12
CA LEU A 205 -2.18 0.74 16.03
C LEU A 205 -1.71 1.40 17.34
N PRO A 206 -2.50 2.21 18.05
CA PRO A 206 -2.04 2.82 19.32
C PRO A 206 -1.59 1.80 20.36
N GLN A 207 -2.28 0.65 20.48
CA GLN A 207 -1.87 -0.43 21.39
C GLN A 207 -0.55 -1.08 20.95
N ALA A 208 -0.35 -1.26 19.63
CA ALA A 208 0.91 -1.78 19.11
C ALA A 208 2.08 -0.80 19.35
N LEU A 209 1.85 0.50 19.15
CA LEU A 209 2.85 1.53 19.44
C LEU A 209 3.19 1.59 20.94
N GLN A 210 2.22 1.44 21.83
CA GLN A 210 2.48 1.38 23.27
C GLN A 210 3.39 0.21 23.62
N ARG A 211 3.13 -0.98 23.07
CA ARG A 211 4.00 -2.17 23.29
C ARG A 211 5.42 -1.95 22.76
N LEU A 212 5.54 -1.31 21.58
CA LEU A 212 6.82 -0.94 21.02
C LEU A 212 7.55 0.07 21.91
N GLU A 213 6.84 1.08 22.41
CA GLU A 213 7.39 2.08 23.34
C GLU A 213 7.88 1.45 24.64
N ASP A 214 7.09 0.57 25.24
CA ASP A 214 7.48 -0.15 26.46
C ASP A 214 8.73 -1.03 26.27
N TYR A 215 8.85 -1.63 25.08
CA TYR A 215 10.06 -2.38 24.70
C TYR A 215 11.26 -1.46 24.57
N LEU A 216 11.13 -0.32 23.89
CA LEU A 216 12.22 0.64 23.68
C LEU A 216 12.72 1.25 24.99
N ARG A 217 11.83 1.52 25.96
CA ARG A 217 12.19 2.03 27.28
C ARG A 217 13.00 1.03 28.11
N LYS A 218 12.76 -0.27 27.95
CA LYS A 218 13.45 -1.34 28.64
C LYS A 218 14.76 -1.78 27.96
N THR A 219 14.99 -1.35 26.74
CA THR A 219 16.14 -1.75 25.93
C THR A 219 17.08 -0.57 25.73
N PRO A 220 18.31 -0.60 26.31
CA PRO A 220 19.29 0.47 26.14
C PRO A 220 19.65 0.72 24.67
N GLU A 221 20.14 1.92 24.37
CA GLU A 221 20.69 2.23 23.05
C GLU A 221 21.86 1.28 22.74
N GLY A 222 21.85 0.69 21.54
CA GLY A 222 22.89 -0.26 21.11
C GLY A 222 22.70 -1.72 21.56
N ALA A 223 21.64 -2.04 22.30
CA ALA A 223 21.37 -3.41 22.79
C ALA A 223 20.42 -4.22 21.86
N PHE A 224 20.31 -3.85 20.59
CA PHE A 224 19.48 -4.57 19.61
C PHE A 224 20.28 -5.61 18.83
#